data_ca239a50fd78f44d816c8a0e11299ee2
#
_entry.id   ca239a50fd78f44d816c8a0e11299ee2
#
_cell.length_a   1.000
_cell.length_b   1.000
_cell.length_c   1.000
_cell.angle_alpha   90.00
_cell.angle_beta   90.00
_cell.angle_gamma   90.00
#
_symmetry.space_group_name_H-M   'P 1'
#
loop_
_entity.id
_entity.type
_entity.pdbx_description
1 polymer ?
#
loop_
_entity_poly.entity_id
_entity_poly.type
_entity_poly.pdbx_seq_one_letter_code
_entity_poly.pdbx_strand_id
1 'polypeptide(L)'
;MPTIHGIAGNNFYKGGKKVYCTTDKTVTPVGTKSESGQMSPCNLWVTTIGDEMKLATNGRSKVVGVSLKDRASILPAGHNPDGAFWFDDETGNFVTSTYYMDKLPAWVTRFNRERHAEKYLSEKWQTIYPKDSYIESTADNTEYEDGIKPGEKAMLPLDLPSLYKKYGYEIIRKTPFGNSLTFDMARAA
;
A
#
# COMPACT_ATOMS: atom_id res chain seq x y z
N MET A 1 -22.08 6.97 3.89
CA MET A 1 -22.80 7.25 2.60
C MET A 1 -21.93 8.19 1.75
N PRO A 2 -21.76 7.94 0.44
CA PRO A 2 -20.93 8.78 -0.44
C PRO A 2 -21.30 10.25 -0.43
N THR A 3 -22.58 10.57 -0.31
CA THR A 3 -23.09 11.94 -0.20
C THR A 3 -22.61 12.69 1.05
N ILE A 4 -22.14 11.98 2.06
CA ILE A 4 -21.61 12.56 3.32
C ILE A 4 -20.11 12.66 3.25
N HIS A 5 -19.43 11.56 2.91
CA HIS A 5 -17.95 11.50 3.00
C HIS A 5 -17.22 11.74 1.66
N GLY A 6 -17.93 11.94 0.56
CA GLY A 6 -17.35 12.30 -0.73
C GLY A 6 -16.78 11.14 -1.56
N ILE A 7 -16.56 9.96 -0.97
CA ILE A 7 -15.93 8.81 -1.64
C ILE A 7 -17.01 7.82 -2.11
N ALA A 8 -17.29 7.80 -3.40
CA ALA A 8 -18.29 6.87 -3.98
C ALA A 8 -17.72 5.47 -4.30
N GLY A 9 -16.41 5.35 -4.40
CA GLY A 9 -15.69 4.11 -4.70
C GLY A 9 -14.22 4.39 -4.94
N ASN A 10 -13.44 3.37 -5.30
CA ASN A 10 -12.03 3.57 -5.67
C ASN A 10 -11.88 4.53 -6.86
N ASN A 11 -12.79 4.41 -7.82
CA ASN A 11 -12.91 5.32 -8.96
C ASN A 11 -14.38 5.79 -9.04
N PHE A 12 -14.58 7.06 -9.31
CA PHE A 12 -15.89 7.67 -9.52
C PHE A 12 -15.82 8.81 -10.53
N TYR A 13 -16.94 9.37 -10.89
CA TYR A 13 -17.01 10.51 -11.81
C TYR A 13 -17.35 11.78 -11.05
N LYS A 14 -16.54 12.84 -11.24
CA LYS A 14 -16.76 14.17 -10.68
C LYS A 14 -16.71 15.18 -11.83
N GLY A 15 -17.81 15.88 -12.08
CA GLY A 15 -17.91 16.80 -13.23
C GLY A 15 -17.62 16.12 -14.58
N GLY A 16 -18.11 14.89 -14.79
CA GLY A 16 -17.89 14.13 -16.03
C GLY A 16 -16.49 13.51 -16.20
N LYS A 17 -15.56 13.75 -15.29
CA LYS A 17 -14.19 13.20 -15.33
C LYS A 17 -14.05 12.05 -14.34
N LYS A 18 -13.37 10.98 -14.78
CA LYS A 18 -13.01 9.86 -13.90
C LYS A 18 -11.96 10.32 -12.90
N VAL A 19 -12.20 10.10 -11.62
CA VAL A 19 -11.34 10.47 -10.50
C VAL A 19 -11.07 9.23 -9.67
N TYR A 20 -9.81 9.00 -9.30
CA TYR A 20 -9.45 8.03 -8.27
C TYR A 20 -9.53 8.68 -6.90
N CYS A 21 -10.00 7.95 -5.89
CA CYS A 21 -10.45 8.52 -4.62
C CYS A 21 -9.42 9.37 -3.85
N THR A 22 -8.14 9.11 -4.03
CA THR A 22 -7.04 9.84 -3.38
C THR A 22 -6.20 10.68 -4.33
N THR A 23 -6.47 10.65 -5.66
CA THR A 23 -5.71 11.48 -6.61
C THR A 23 -5.85 12.96 -6.29
N ASP A 24 -4.72 13.63 -6.18
CA ASP A 24 -4.62 15.08 -5.99
C ASP A 24 -3.47 15.64 -6.84
N LYS A 25 -3.81 16.34 -7.91
CA LYS A 25 -2.83 16.94 -8.82
C LYS A 25 -2.21 18.24 -8.31
N THR A 26 -2.67 18.72 -7.17
CA THR A 26 -2.14 19.93 -6.54
C THR A 26 -0.93 19.67 -5.65
N VAL A 27 -0.68 18.38 -5.33
CA VAL A 27 0.46 17.94 -4.51
C VAL A 27 1.55 17.35 -5.38
N THR A 28 2.78 17.35 -4.88
CA THR A 28 3.92 16.71 -5.52
C THR A 28 4.36 15.45 -4.74
N PRO A 29 4.92 14.45 -5.45
CA PRO A 29 5.47 13.27 -4.81
C PRO A 29 6.64 13.59 -3.87
N VAL A 30 6.73 12.88 -2.76
CA VAL A 30 7.85 12.94 -1.81
C VAL A 30 8.42 11.53 -1.62
N GLY A 31 9.67 11.35 -1.99
CA GLY A 31 10.35 10.05 -1.96
C GLY A 31 10.30 9.26 -3.28
N THR A 32 9.62 9.79 -4.28
CA THR A 32 9.55 9.24 -5.65
C THR A 32 9.37 10.36 -6.67
N LYS A 33 9.56 10.03 -7.95
CA LYS A 33 9.20 10.90 -9.09
C LYS A 33 7.94 10.40 -9.80
N SER A 34 7.39 9.27 -9.37
CA SER A 34 6.23 8.64 -9.98
C SER A 34 4.93 9.36 -9.58
N GLU A 35 3.92 9.28 -10.43
CA GLU A 35 2.57 9.82 -10.13
C GLU A 35 1.90 9.13 -8.94
N SER A 36 2.41 7.96 -8.50
CA SER A 36 1.93 7.26 -7.30
C SER A 36 2.04 8.11 -6.03
N GLY A 37 2.90 9.14 -6.03
CA GLY A 37 3.02 10.11 -4.96
C GLY A 37 2.05 11.29 -5.02
N GLN A 38 1.22 11.44 -6.08
CA GLN A 38 0.25 12.54 -6.21
C GLN A 38 -1.09 12.20 -5.55
N MET A 39 -1.06 11.96 -4.25
CA MET A 39 -2.21 11.49 -3.47
C MET A 39 -2.40 12.30 -2.20
N SER A 40 -3.67 12.54 -1.84
CA SER A 40 -4.09 13.20 -0.61
C SER A 40 -5.52 12.82 -0.23
N PRO A 41 -6.03 13.22 0.96
CA PRO A 41 -7.43 13.04 1.32
C PRO A 41 -8.38 14.09 0.72
N CYS A 42 -8.00 14.83 -0.32
CA CYS A 42 -8.76 15.99 -0.85
C CYS A 42 -10.21 15.70 -1.25
N ASN A 43 -10.54 14.44 -1.57
CA ASN A 43 -11.91 14.02 -1.89
C ASN A 43 -12.69 13.49 -0.68
N LEU A 44 -12.07 13.36 0.47
CA LEU A 44 -12.70 12.98 1.73
C LEU A 44 -13.26 14.24 2.42
N TRP A 45 -14.57 14.25 2.73
CA TRP A 45 -15.25 15.45 3.26
C TRP A 45 -15.55 15.37 4.75
N VAL A 46 -15.20 14.28 5.39
CA VAL A 46 -15.47 14.05 6.81
C VAL A 46 -14.17 13.71 7.55
N THR A 47 -14.19 13.91 8.84
CA THR A 47 -13.15 13.42 9.75
C THR A 47 -13.13 11.90 9.80
N THR A 48 -12.00 11.35 10.19
CA THR A 48 -11.80 9.92 10.38
C THR A 48 -11.34 9.64 11.80
N ILE A 49 -11.16 8.36 12.14
CA ILE A 49 -10.68 7.98 13.47
C ILE A 49 -9.34 8.67 13.82
N GLY A 50 -8.46 8.87 12.83
CA GLY A 50 -7.20 9.58 13.02
C GLY A 50 -7.40 11.04 13.39
N ASP A 51 -8.30 11.73 12.67
CA ASP A 51 -8.64 13.13 12.95
C ASP A 51 -9.31 13.26 14.32
N GLU A 52 -10.28 12.40 14.64
CA GLU A 52 -10.99 12.41 15.92
C GLU A 52 -10.05 12.15 17.11
N MET A 53 -9.09 11.24 16.97
CA MET A 53 -8.06 11.02 17.99
C MET A 53 -7.21 12.27 18.21
N LYS A 54 -6.82 12.97 17.17
CA LYS A 54 -6.09 14.24 17.27
C LYS A 54 -6.93 15.30 17.97
N LEU A 55 -8.21 15.42 17.62
CA LEU A 55 -9.14 16.37 18.26
C LEU A 55 -9.34 16.03 19.74
N ALA A 56 -9.69 14.78 20.08
CA ALA A 56 -9.96 14.34 21.44
C ALA A 56 -8.75 14.50 22.37
N THR A 57 -7.55 14.44 21.85
CA THR A 57 -6.32 14.56 22.64
C THR A 57 -5.66 15.94 22.52
N ASN A 58 -6.31 16.89 21.89
CA ASN A 58 -5.76 18.21 21.62
C ASN A 58 -4.38 18.14 20.93
N GLY A 59 -4.27 17.31 19.88
CA GLY A 59 -3.06 17.13 19.07
C GLY A 59 -1.96 16.27 19.71
N ARG A 60 -2.15 15.72 20.91
CA ARG A 60 -1.14 14.90 21.59
C ARG A 60 -1.00 13.49 21.06
N SER A 61 -2.05 12.94 20.44
CA SER A 61 -2.01 11.63 19.79
C SER A 61 -1.07 11.64 18.59
N LYS A 62 -0.41 10.51 18.37
CA LYS A 62 0.33 10.24 17.17
C LYS A 62 -0.50 9.38 16.22
N VAL A 63 -0.63 9.82 14.97
CA VAL A 63 -1.38 9.13 13.92
C VAL A 63 -0.49 8.97 12.71
N VAL A 64 -0.16 7.73 12.37
CA VAL A 64 0.65 7.41 11.19
C VAL A 64 -0.10 6.37 10.35
N GLY A 65 -0.39 6.71 9.10
CA GLY A 65 -0.97 5.78 8.14
C GLY A 65 0.12 4.99 7.40
N VAL A 66 0.02 3.67 7.39
CA VAL A 66 0.93 2.78 6.64
C VAL A 66 0.14 1.74 5.89
N SER A 67 0.37 1.61 4.59
CA SER A 67 -0.22 0.54 3.78
C SER A 67 0.54 0.37 2.46
N LEU A 68 0.37 -0.78 1.81
CA LEU A 68 0.82 -0.91 0.41
C LEU A 68 -0.01 -0.04 -0.54
N LYS A 69 -1.27 0.23 -0.23
CA LYS A 69 -2.16 1.06 -1.06
C LYS A 69 -2.33 2.44 -0.45
N ASP A 70 -2.15 3.47 -1.27
CA ASP A 70 -2.32 4.88 -0.91
C ASP A 70 -3.64 5.14 -0.15
N ARG A 71 -4.79 4.74 -0.69
CA ARG A 71 -6.09 4.96 -0.06
C ARG A 71 -6.25 4.28 1.30
N ALA A 72 -5.60 3.14 1.51
CA ALA A 72 -5.66 2.42 2.79
C ALA A 72 -4.73 3.03 3.84
N SER A 73 -3.71 3.77 3.42
CA SER A 73 -2.89 4.61 4.29
C SER A 73 -3.56 5.96 4.58
N ILE A 74 -4.03 6.63 3.53
CA ILE A 74 -4.51 8.02 3.55
C ILE A 74 -5.87 8.14 4.23
N LEU A 75 -6.87 7.38 3.75
CA LEU A 75 -8.26 7.62 4.18
C LEU A 75 -8.49 7.34 5.67
N PRO A 76 -7.98 6.25 6.29
CA PRO A 76 -8.14 6.05 7.72
C PRO A 76 -7.34 7.03 8.59
N ALA A 77 -6.17 7.47 8.10
CA ALA A 77 -5.35 8.45 8.80
C ALA A 77 -5.99 9.85 8.83
N GLY A 78 -6.78 10.19 7.81
CA GLY A 78 -7.55 11.43 7.74
C GLY A 78 -6.76 12.62 7.19
N HIS A 79 -7.16 13.81 7.64
CA HIS A 79 -6.66 15.08 7.11
C HIS A 79 -5.43 15.61 7.83
N ASN A 80 -5.24 15.22 9.10
CA ASN A 80 -4.17 15.79 9.94
C ASN A 80 -3.36 14.73 10.71
N PRO A 81 -2.89 13.64 10.05
CA PRO A 81 -1.98 12.69 10.69
C PRO A 81 -0.57 13.28 10.81
N ASP A 82 0.29 12.64 11.61
CA ASP A 82 1.73 12.94 11.63
C ASP A 82 2.43 12.46 10.36
N GLY A 83 1.76 11.61 9.56
CA GLY A 83 2.18 11.18 8.23
C GLY A 83 1.32 10.06 7.69
N ALA A 84 1.27 9.92 6.37
CA ALA A 84 0.70 8.79 5.67
C ALA A 84 1.69 8.31 4.62
N PHE A 85 2.02 7.01 4.65
CA PHE A 85 3.03 6.41 3.79
C PHE A 85 2.44 5.21 3.06
N TRP A 86 2.71 5.11 1.76
CA TRP A 86 2.26 4.02 0.92
C TRP A 86 3.37 3.54 -0.01
N PHE A 87 3.22 2.32 -0.49
CA PHE A 87 4.23 1.66 -1.28
C PHE A 87 4.17 2.11 -2.75
N ASP A 88 5.32 2.47 -3.29
CA ASP A 88 5.51 2.81 -4.71
C ASP A 88 6.08 1.62 -5.47
N ASP A 89 5.29 1.11 -6.42
CA ASP A 89 5.65 -0.08 -7.22
C ASP A 89 6.82 0.17 -8.20
N GLU A 90 7.13 1.43 -8.51
CA GLU A 90 8.25 1.76 -9.39
C GLU A 90 9.59 1.67 -8.66
N THR A 91 9.63 2.14 -7.42
CA THR A 91 10.89 2.26 -6.65
C THR A 91 11.06 1.17 -5.59
N GLY A 92 9.99 0.47 -5.22
CA GLY A 92 10.01 -0.47 -4.10
C GLY A 92 10.10 0.18 -2.72
N ASN A 93 9.83 1.48 -2.63
CA ASN A 93 9.94 2.30 -1.44
C ASN A 93 8.57 2.71 -0.88
N PHE A 94 8.55 3.08 0.40
CA PHE A 94 7.42 3.84 0.95
C PHE A 94 7.62 5.32 0.68
N VAL A 95 6.55 5.96 0.20
CA VAL A 95 6.51 7.34 -0.25
C VAL A 95 5.34 8.09 0.40
N THR A 96 5.31 9.40 0.20
CA THR A 96 4.22 10.27 0.63
C THR A 96 4.04 11.42 -0.37
N SER A 97 3.29 12.44 -0.02
CA SER A 97 3.10 13.64 -0.82
C SER A 97 3.35 14.92 -0.02
N THR A 98 3.47 16.04 -0.73
CA THR A 98 3.58 17.37 -0.10
C THR A 98 2.34 17.80 0.67
N TYR A 99 1.23 17.05 0.60
CA TYR A 99 0.10 17.25 1.51
C TYR A 99 0.50 17.05 2.95
N TYR A 100 1.36 16.05 3.22
CA TYR A 100 1.76 15.69 4.58
C TYR A 100 3.10 16.30 4.98
N MET A 101 4.07 16.37 4.08
CA MET A 101 5.43 16.82 4.39
C MET A 101 6.25 17.13 3.14
N ASP A 102 7.25 17.99 3.25
CA ASP A 102 8.13 18.35 2.13
C ASP A 102 9.27 17.35 1.89
N LYS A 103 9.59 16.52 2.88
CA LYS A 103 10.64 15.51 2.79
C LYS A 103 10.34 14.30 3.68
N LEU A 104 10.79 13.13 3.25
CA LEU A 104 10.66 11.91 4.06
C LEU A 104 11.38 12.06 5.41
N PRO A 105 10.76 11.64 6.51
CA PRO A 105 11.43 11.53 7.81
C PRO A 105 12.65 10.62 7.74
N ALA A 106 13.60 10.83 8.62
CA ALA A 106 14.85 10.06 8.65
C ALA A 106 14.61 8.54 8.82
N TRP A 107 13.59 8.16 9.58
CA TRP A 107 13.25 6.76 9.79
C TRP A 107 12.68 6.10 8.53
N VAL A 108 11.85 6.81 7.73
CA VAL A 108 11.35 6.31 6.43
C VAL A 108 12.50 6.18 5.44
N THR A 109 13.37 7.20 5.38
CA THR A 109 14.55 7.18 4.50
C THR A 109 15.47 6.01 4.84
N ARG A 110 15.68 5.72 6.12
CA ARG A 110 16.44 4.55 6.58
C ARG A 110 15.78 3.26 6.17
N PHE A 111 14.47 3.10 6.43
CA PHE A 111 13.70 1.92 6.06
C PHE A 111 13.80 1.63 4.55
N ASN A 112 13.59 2.65 3.71
CA ASN A 112 13.70 2.50 2.26
C ASN A 112 15.11 2.08 1.82
N ARG A 113 16.16 2.61 2.46
CA ARG A 113 17.56 2.27 2.17
C ARG A 113 17.88 0.81 2.49
N GLU A 114 17.18 0.19 3.41
CA GLU A 114 17.33 -1.21 3.79
C GLU A 114 16.76 -2.20 2.76
N ARG A 115 15.99 -1.70 1.74
CA ARG A 115 15.50 -2.46 0.58
C ARG A 115 14.71 -3.71 0.98
N HIS A 116 13.80 -3.58 1.94
CA HIS A 116 13.02 -4.71 2.48
C HIS A 116 12.21 -5.43 1.41
N ALA A 117 11.60 -4.71 0.46
CA ALA A 117 10.84 -5.32 -0.63
C ALA A 117 11.68 -6.27 -1.49
N GLU A 118 12.94 -5.90 -1.78
CA GLU A 118 13.83 -6.76 -2.55
C GLU A 118 14.25 -8.00 -1.77
N LYS A 119 14.49 -7.87 -0.46
CA LYS A 119 14.79 -9.03 0.39
C LYS A 119 13.65 -10.06 0.31
N TYR A 120 12.41 -9.62 0.47
CA TYR A 120 11.24 -10.50 0.35
C TYR A 120 11.09 -11.10 -1.04
N LEU A 121 11.33 -10.33 -2.09
CA LEU A 121 11.21 -10.80 -3.47
C LEU A 121 12.42 -11.62 -3.95
N SER A 122 13.47 -11.72 -3.15
CA SER A 122 14.63 -12.61 -3.41
C SER A 122 14.40 -14.05 -2.98
N GLU A 123 13.30 -14.33 -2.28
CA GLU A 123 12.95 -15.64 -1.78
C GLU A 123 11.93 -16.35 -2.66
N LYS A 124 11.80 -17.68 -2.48
CA LYS A 124 10.69 -18.44 -3.08
C LYS A 124 9.49 -18.40 -2.15
N TRP A 125 8.31 -18.16 -2.72
CA TRP A 125 7.08 -18.36 -1.96
C TRP A 125 6.65 -19.81 -2.06
N GLN A 126 6.63 -20.49 -0.92
CA GLN A 126 6.26 -21.90 -0.80
C GLN A 126 5.38 -22.13 0.43
N THR A 127 4.76 -23.30 0.52
CA THR A 127 4.00 -23.71 1.70
C THR A 127 4.92 -23.81 2.92
N ILE A 128 4.40 -23.50 4.11
CA ILE A 128 5.13 -23.59 5.39
C ILE A 128 5.36 -25.07 5.76
N TYR A 129 4.36 -25.93 5.49
CA TYR A 129 4.42 -27.34 5.74
C TYR A 129 4.48 -28.14 4.42
N PRO A 130 4.81 -29.43 4.45
CA PRO A 130 4.74 -30.31 3.27
C PRO A 130 3.35 -30.27 2.63
N LYS A 131 3.27 -30.31 1.30
CA LYS A 131 1.99 -30.17 0.57
C LYS A 131 0.94 -31.21 0.96
N ASP A 132 1.35 -32.41 1.26
CA ASP A 132 0.51 -33.53 1.68
C ASP A 132 -0.12 -33.36 3.07
N SER A 133 0.36 -32.37 3.86
CA SER A 133 -0.25 -32.04 5.16
C SER A 133 -1.49 -31.15 5.04
N TYR A 134 -1.76 -30.59 3.86
CA TYR A 134 -2.91 -29.68 3.63
C TYR A 134 -4.13 -30.44 3.11
N ILE A 135 -4.55 -31.50 3.83
CA ILE A 135 -5.63 -32.41 3.41
C ILE A 135 -7.00 -31.75 3.29
N GLU A 136 -7.23 -30.64 4.00
CA GLU A 136 -8.48 -29.86 3.97
C GLU A 136 -8.50 -28.81 2.85
N SER A 137 -7.41 -28.61 2.12
CA SER A 137 -7.32 -27.64 1.04
C SER A 137 -7.75 -28.23 -0.29
N THR A 138 -8.26 -27.38 -1.17
CA THR A 138 -8.48 -27.73 -2.58
C THR A 138 -7.15 -27.96 -3.30
N ALA A 139 -7.22 -28.56 -4.49
CA ALA A 139 -6.03 -28.74 -5.33
C ALA A 139 -5.36 -27.39 -5.64
N ASP A 140 -4.01 -27.39 -5.67
CA ASP A 140 -3.16 -26.21 -5.89
C ASP A 140 -3.12 -25.75 -7.39
N ASN A 141 -4.03 -26.23 -8.21
CA ASN A 141 -4.13 -25.85 -9.62
C ASN A 141 -5.61 -25.93 -10.03
N THR A 142 -6.33 -24.89 -9.72
CA THR A 142 -7.77 -24.81 -10.05
C THR A 142 -8.00 -23.74 -11.12
N GLU A 143 -9.07 -23.91 -11.92
CA GLU A 143 -9.40 -22.98 -13.01
C GLU A 143 -9.85 -21.60 -12.52
N TYR A 144 -10.28 -21.49 -11.27
CA TYR A 144 -10.75 -20.24 -10.67
C TYR A 144 -9.66 -19.45 -9.93
N GLU A 145 -8.44 -19.96 -9.85
CA GLU A 145 -7.31 -19.26 -9.23
C GLU A 145 -6.52 -18.47 -10.26
N ASP A 146 -6.42 -17.17 -10.00
CA ASP A 146 -5.55 -16.30 -10.77
C ASP A 146 -4.11 -16.39 -10.30
N GLY A 147 -3.16 -16.51 -11.23
CA GLY A 147 -1.75 -16.34 -10.95
C GLY A 147 -1.40 -14.92 -10.51
N ILE A 148 -0.15 -14.70 -10.10
CA ILE A 148 0.36 -13.36 -9.72
C ILE A 148 0.14 -12.35 -10.85
N LYS A 149 0.26 -12.79 -12.10
CA LYS A 149 -0.02 -12.04 -13.32
C LYS A 149 -0.79 -12.90 -14.31
N PRO A 150 -1.52 -12.29 -15.26
CA PRO A 150 -2.16 -13.04 -16.33
C PRO A 150 -1.16 -13.92 -17.08
N GLY A 151 -1.50 -15.19 -17.22
CA GLY A 151 -0.64 -16.21 -17.86
C GLY A 151 0.39 -16.87 -16.94
N GLU A 152 0.54 -16.41 -15.71
CA GLU A 152 1.34 -17.11 -14.69
C GLU A 152 0.47 -18.14 -13.94
N LYS A 153 1.09 -19.23 -13.52
CA LYS A 153 0.40 -20.28 -12.73
C LYS A 153 0.22 -19.82 -11.28
N ALA A 154 -0.90 -20.21 -10.69
CA ALA A 154 -1.19 -20.01 -9.26
C ALA A 154 -0.57 -21.07 -8.34
N MET A 155 0.27 -21.95 -8.86
CA MET A 155 0.82 -23.09 -8.12
C MET A 155 2.05 -22.74 -7.30
N LEU A 156 2.13 -23.26 -6.09
CA LEU A 156 3.33 -23.19 -5.24
C LEU A 156 4.29 -24.38 -5.51
N PRO A 157 5.61 -24.18 -5.43
CA PRO A 157 6.30 -22.93 -5.06
C PRO A 157 6.37 -21.93 -6.20
N LEU A 158 6.30 -20.63 -5.89
CA LEU A 158 6.51 -19.55 -6.84
C LEU A 158 7.95 -19.01 -6.76
N ASP A 159 8.58 -18.88 -7.92
CA ASP A 159 9.91 -18.30 -8.06
C ASP A 159 9.81 -16.77 -8.11
N LEU A 160 9.72 -16.13 -6.94
CA LEU A 160 9.58 -14.68 -6.85
C LEU A 160 10.77 -13.91 -7.45
N PRO A 161 12.05 -14.36 -7.35
CA PRO A 161 13.15 -13.70 -8.04
C PRO A 161 12.93 -13.55 -9.54
N SER A 162 12.48 -14.61 -10.22
CA SER A 162 12.19 -14.58 -11.66
C SER A 162 10.99 -13.69 -11.98
N LEU A 163 9.94 -13.77 -11.18
CA LEU A 163 8.75 -12.92 -11.32
C LEU A 163 9.08 -11.44 -11.06
N TYR A 164 9.88 -11.13 -10.04
CA TYR A 164 10.34 -9.78 -9.75
C TYR A 164 11.16 -9.18 -10.90
N LYS A 165 12.06 -9.96 -11.47
CA LYS A 165 12.85 -9.53 -12.64
C LYS A 165 11.96 -9.19 -13.85
N LYS A 166 10.84 -9.89 -14.00
CA LYS A 166 9.90 -9.72 -15.12
C LYS A 166 8.89 -8.59 -14.90
N TYR A 167 8.39 -8.44 -13.68
CA TYR A 167 7.22 -7.61 -13.37
C TYR A 167 7.48 -6.48 -12.36
N GLY A 168 8.67 -6.43 -11.75
CA GLY A 168 9.00 -5.42 -10.76
C GLY A 168 8.35 -5.63 -9.39
N TYR A 169 8.33 -4.58 -8.61
CA TYR A 169 7.91 -4.62 -7.20
C TYR A 169 6.40 -4.87 -6.98
N GLU A 170 5.56 -4.59 -7.97
CA GLU A 170 4.10 -4.69 -7.79
C GLU A 170 3.62 -6.10 -7.40
N ILE A 171 4.39 -7.15 -7.74
CA ILE A 171 4.04 -8.54 -7.41
C ILE A 171 3.98 -8.79 -5.90
N ILE A 172 4.70 -8.01 -5.10
CA ILE A 172 4.71 -8.17 -3.63
C ILE A 172 3.30 -8.03 -3.04
N ARG A 173 2.44 -7.22 -3.68
CA ARG A 173 1.04 -6.99 -3.27
C ARG A 173 0.18 -8.24 -3.31
N LYS A 174 0.60 -9.24 -4.08
CA LYS A 174 -0.11 -10.52 -4.27
C LYS A 174 0.55 -11.68 -3.52
N THR A 175 1.48 -11.38 -2.65
CA THR A 175 2.19 -12.36 -1.82
C THR A 175 1.97 -12.07 -0.33
N PRO A 176 2.14 -13.05 0.57
CA PRO A 176 2.09 -12.81 2.01
C PRO A 176 3.20 -11.84 2.47
N PHE A 177 4.27 -11.70 1.70
CA PHE A 177 5.37 -10.78 2.00
C PHE A 177 4.96 -9.31 1.91
N GLY A 178 3.88 -8.98 1.19
CA GLY A 178 3.28 -7.66 1.24
C GLY A 178 2.75 -7.30 2.63
N ASN A 179 2.16 -8.25 3.35
CA ASN A 179 1.76 -8.05 4.75
C ASN A 179 3.00 -7.87 5.64
N SER A 180 4.00 -8.74 5.49
CA SER A 180 5.25 -8.64 6.27
C SER A 180 5.92 -7.28 6.08
N LEU A 181 6.04 -6.81 4.84
CA LEU A 181 6.61 -5.50 4.51
C LEU A 181 5.81 -4.35 5.15
N THR A 182 4.47 -4.45 5.16
CA THR A 182 3.60 -3.44 5.78
C THR A 182 3.81 -3.40 7.30
N PHE A 183 3.90 -4.56 7.95
CA PHE A 183 4.17 -4.65 9.39
C PHE A 183 5.57 -4.18 9.76
N ASP A 184 6.59 -4.46 8.95
CA ASP A 184 7.94 -3.96 9.19
C ASP A 184 7.99 -2.43 9.13
N MET A 185 7.29 -1.83 8.15
CA MET A 185 7.18 -0.38 8.05
C MET A 185 6.41 0.22 9.24
N ALA A 186 5.31 -0.42 9.66
CA ALA A 186 4.54 0.01 10.82
C ALA A 186 5.33 -0.09 12.14
N ARG A 187 6.23 -1.08 12.26
CA ARG A 187 7.14 -1.19 13.44
C ARG A 187 8.24 -0.14 13.46
N ALA A 188 8.61 0.38 12.30
CA ALA A 188 9.62 1.43 12.17
C ALA A 188 9.07 2.82 12.45
N ALA A 189 7.74 3.00 12.39
CA ALA A 189 7.01 4.24 12.66
C ALA A 189 6.84 4.49 14.16
#